data_5753f3318dc8986e65a610f7bf2c1f40
#
_entry.id   5753f3318dc8986e65a610f7bf2c1f40
#
_cell.length_a   1.000
_cell.length_b   1.000
_cell.length_c   1.000
_cell.angle_alpha   90.00
_cell.angle_beta   90.00
_cell.angle_gamma   90.00
#
_symmetry.space_group_name_H-M   'P 1'
#
loop_
_entity.id
_entity.type
_entity.pdbx_description
1 polymer ?
#
loop_
_entity_poly.entity_id
_entity_poly.type
_entity_poly.pdbx_seq_one_letter_code
_entity_poly.pdbx_strand_id
1 'polypeptide(L)'
;VVCFGAAFLLWNAALSGADRNETGESFRPVVGDPPYRVCIDAGHGGSDPGARGVVEEKEMTAQTSEALLALLETDPNYTPLRSRERYDITAKPSERAESINAQSPQLLLSIHGNSAPEGSAASGFECYPSVPGRTWHQESYYFAQQLSQGMGAAGARLRGHGGIRYIYYQGEAKQLVESTYTEVRGERSFTLLED
;
A
#
# COMPACT_ATOMS: atom_id res chain seq x y z
N VAL A 1 15.51 1.30 10.95
CA VAL A 1 14.56 1.76 11.98
C VAL A 1 13.18 1.58 11.39
N VAL A 2 12.48 0.55 11.83
CA VAL A 2 11.11 0.27 11.41
C VAL A 2 10.21 1.23 12.19
N CYS A 3 9.55 2.16 11.53
CA CYS A 3 8.54 2.98 12.16
C CYS A 3 7.21 2.21 12.18
N PHE A 4 6.82 1.70 13.35
CA PHE A 4 5.47 1.21 13.57
C PHE A 4 4.54 2.41 13.72
N GLY A 5 3.65 2.62 12.76
CA GLY A 5 2.53 3.53 12.88
C GLY A 5 1.24 2.77 12.63
N ALA A 6 0.44 2.56 13.67
CA ALA A 6 -0.93 2.11 13.49
C ALA A 6 -1.74 3.27 12.93
N ALA A 7 -2.12 3.20 11.66
CA ALA A 7 -3.03 4.15 11.07
C ALA A 7 -4.46 3.83 11.54
N PHE A 8 -4.97 4.58 12.51
CA PHE A 8 -6.39 4.60 12.81
C PHE A 8 -7.10 5.35 11.69
N LEU A 9 -7.79 4.62 10.85
CA LEU A 9 -8.75 5.20 9.90
C LEU A 9 -9.99 5.68 10.67
N LEU A 10 -9.91 6.87 11.27
CA LEU A 10 -11.12 7.60 11.68
C LEU A 10 -11.75 8.21 10.45
N TRP A 11 -12.62 7.45 9.78
CA TRP A 11 -13.42 7.90 8.63
C TRP A 11 -14.36 9.09 8.97
N ASN A 12 -14.50 9.47 10.23
CA ASN A 12 -15.41 10.54 10.70
C ASN A 12 -14.74 11.87 11.03
N ALA A 13 -13.46 12.07 10.79
CA ALA A 13 -12.87 13.41 10.92
C ALA A 13 -13.22 14.20 9.66
N ALA A 14 -13.90 15.31 9.84
CA ALA A 14 -14.27 16.25 8.81
C ALA A 14 -13.16 16.45 7.78
N LEU A 15 -13.33 15.89 6.59
CA LEU A 15 -12.50 16.13 5.43
C LEU A 15 -12.76 17.57 4.93
N SER A 16 -12.21 18.54 5.61
CA SER A 16 -12.24 19.97 5.22
C SER A 16 -11.09 20.38 4.30
N GLY A 17 -10.56 19.44 3.54
CA GLY A 17 -9.58 19.68 2.49
C GLY A 17 -9.93 18.80 1.30
N ALA A 18 -10.59 19.37 0.30
CA ALA A 18 -10.66 18.71 -1.00
C ALA A 18 -9.24 18.71 -1.56
N ASP A 19 -8.58 17.55 -1.54
CA ASP A 19 -7.34 17.38 -2.28
C ASP A 19 -7.63 17.61 -3.76
N ARG A 20 -6.96 18.60 -4.32
CA ARG A 20 -7.07 18.93 -5.73
C ARG A 20 -6.08 18.04 -6.47
N ASN A 21 -6.55 17.35 -7.51
CA ASN A 21 -5.63 16.78 -8.50
C ASN A 21 -4.82 17.91 -9.16
N GLU A 22 -3.80 17.58 -9.94
CA GLU A 22 -2.98 18.59 -10.65
C GLU A 22 -3.80 19.48 -11.60
N THR A 23 -5.03 19.08 -11.94
CA THR A 23 -6.00 19.88 -12.74
C THR A 23 -6.83 20.83 -11.89
N GLY A 24 -6.67 20.81 -10.55
CA GLY A 24 -7.40 21.70 -9.63
C GLY A 24 -8.79 21.20 -9.24
N GLU A 25 -9.20 20.03 -9.72
CA GLU A 25 -10.48 19.40 -9.37
C GLU A 25 -10.33 18.48 -8.16
N SER A 26 -11.34 18.48 -7.28
CA SER A 26 -11.37 17.54 -6.16
C SER A 26 -11.90 16.19 -6.64
N PHE A 27 -11.02 15.18 -6.67
CA PHE A 27 -11.44 13.80 -6.91
C PHE A 27 -11.83 13.13 -5.60
N ARG A 28 -12.98 12.47 -5.60
CA ARG A 28 -13.39 11.53 -4.55
C ARG A 28 -13.94 10.29 -5.21
N PRO A 29 -13.39 9.11 -4.90
CA PRO A 29 -13.91 7.87 -5.46
C PRO A 29 -15.34 7.61 -4.97
N VAL A 30 -16.16 7.01 -5.84
CA VAL A 30 -17.46 6.47 -5.46
C VAL A 30 -17.23 5.05 -4.96
N VAL A 31 -17.36 4.85 -3.66
CA VAL A 31 -17.00 3.56 -3.01
C VAL A 31 -18.19 2.65 -2.71
N GLY A 32 -19.42 3.06 -3.06
CA GLY A 32 -20.66 2.31 -2.74
C GLY A 32 -20.97 2.30 -1.24
N ASP A 33 -21.79 1.33 -0.82
CA ASP A 33 -22.22 1.19 0.57
C ASP A 33 -21.38 0.13 1.32
N PRO A 34 -21.17 0.31 2.64
CA PRO A 34 -20.50 -0.71 3.47
C PRO A 34 -21.35 -1.99 3.61
N PRO A 35 -20.73 -3.14 3.97
CA PRO A 35 -19.34 -3.27 4.38
C PRO A 35 -18.37 -3.32 3.18
N TYR A 36 -17.25 -2.60 3.32
CA TYR A 36 -16.19 -2.56 2.31
C TYR A 36 -15.25 -3.77 2.45
N ARG A 37 -15.01 -4.47 1.35
CA ARG A 37 -14.11 -5.63 1.29
C ARG A 37 -12.68 -5.15 1.13
N VAL A 38 -11.88 -5.28 2.19
CA VAL A 38 -10.49 -4.81 2.24
C VAL A 38 -9.56 -6.00 2.38
N CYS A 39 -8.74 -6.25 1.37
CA CYS A 39 -7.74 -7.30 1.41
C CYS A 39 -6.40 -6.76 1.93
N ILE A 40 -5.84 -7.44 2.93
CA ILE A 40 -4.51 -7.16 3.45
C ILE A 40 -3.56 -8.25 2.96
N ASP A 41 -2.49 -7.82 2.31
CA ASP A 41 -1.42 -8.68 1.84
C ASP A 41 -0.14 -8.39 2.61
N ALA A 42 0.36 -9.36 3.36
CA ALA A 42 1.69 -9.28 3.97
C ALA A 42 2.73 -9.73 2.95
N GLY A 43 3.72 -8.91 2.66
CA GLY A 43 4.84 -9.30 1.83
C GLY A 43 5.65 -10.44 2.44
N HIS A 44 6.28 -11.25 1.60
CA HIS A 44 7.14 -12.37 2.01
C HIS A 44 6.41 -13.46 2.81
N GLY A 45 7.12 -14.28 3.58
CA GLY A 45 6.53 -15.32 4.43
C GLY A 45 7.14 -16.70 4.21
N GLY A 46 6.98 -17.59 5.18
CA GLY A 46 7.54 -18.94 5.14
C GLY A 46 9.05 -18.96 4.94
N SER A 47 9.51 -19.54 3.82
CA SER A 47 10.92 -19.61 3.46
C SER A 47 11.50 -18.32 2.86
N ASP A 48 10.63 -17.36 2.48
CA ASP A 48 11.07 -16.06 1.98
C ASP A 48 11.11 -15.04 3.14
N PRO A 49 12.31 -14.67 3.62
CA PRO A 49 12.44 -13.73 4.73
C PRO A 49 12.19 -12.27 4.35
N GLY A 50 12.24 -11.93 3.05
CA GLY A 50 12.36 -10.56 2.59
C GLY A 50 13.69 -9.92 3.00
N ALA A 51 13.68 -8.61 3.19
CA ALA A 51 14.83 -7.87 3.69
C ALA A 51 15.19 -8.30 5.12
N ARG A 52 16.50 -8.36 5.40
CA ARG A 52 17.04 -8.69 6.71
C ARG A 52 17.72 -7.48 7.33
N GLY A 53 17.24 -7.06 8.49
CA GLY A 53 17.75 -5.95 9.26
C GLY A 53 17.71 -6.27 10.74
N VAL A 54 17.14 -5.40 11.55
CA VAL A 54 16.89 -5.66 12.98
C VAL A 54 15.91 -6.81 13.17
N VAL A 55 14.97 -6.95 12.25
CA VAL A 55 14.01 -8.06 12.13
C VAL A 55 13.98 -8.55 10.68
N GLU A 56 13.48 -9.76 10.42
CA GLU A 56 13.16 -10.19 9.07
C GLU A 56 11.88 -9.50 8.60
N GLU A 57 11.86 -9.06 7.35
CA GLU A 57 10.72 -8.31 6.79
C GLU A 57 9.41 -9.10 6.92
N LYS A 58 9.44 -10.42 6.67
CA LYS A 58 8.26 -11.29 6.82
C LYS A 58 7.61 -11.24 8.20
N GLU A 59 8.40 -11.08 9.26
CA GLU A 59 7.88 -11.00 10.63
C GLU A 59 7.14 -9.67 10.84
N MET A 60 7.76 -8.58 10.38
CA MET A 60 7.17 -7.25 10.47
C MET A 60 5.88 -7.16 9.65
N THR A 61 5.91 -7.64 8.39
CA THR A 61 4.73 -7.58 7.51
C THR A 61 3.58 -8.43 8.04
N ALA A 62 3.86 -9.64 8.55
CA ALA A 62 2.86 -10.51 9.15
C ALA A 62 2.23 -9.85 10.40
N GLN A 63 3.04 -9.36 11.33
CA GLN A 63 2.54 -8.72 12.56
C GLN A 63 1.71 -7.48 12.27
N THR A 64 2.17 -6.63 11.35
CA THR A 64 1.44 -5.42 10.96
C THR A 64 0.11 -5.76 10.28
N SER A 65 0.12 -6.76 9.40
CA SER A 65 -1.09 -7.21 8.70
C SER A 65 -2.13 -7.82 9.65
N GLU A 66 -1.69 -8.65 10.60
CA GLU A 66 -2.58 -9.23 11.61
C GLU A 66 -3.19 -8.16 12.53
N ALA A 67 -2.39 -7.18 12.95
CA ALA A 67 -2.89 -6.07 13.75
C ALA A 67 -3.93 -5.23 13.01
N LEU A 68 -3.69 -4.96 11.73
CA LEU A 68 -4.63 -4.21 10.89
C LEU A 68 -5.92 -5.00 10.65
N LEU A 69 -5.83 -6.29 10.36
CA LEU A 69 -7.00 -7.16 10.21
C LEU A 69 -7.86 -7.17 11.47
N ALA A 70 -7.22 -7.33 12.65
CA ALA A 70 -7.93 -7.30 13.93
C ALA A 70 -8.65 -5.96 14.16
N LEU A 71 -8.07 -4.85 13.75
CA LEU A 71 -8.73 -3.54 13.83
C LEU A 71 -9.93 -3.45 12.87
N LEU A 72 -9.78 -3.90 11.64
CA LEU A 72 -10.86 -3.90 10.64
C LEU A 72 -12.02 -4.81 11.06
N GLU A 73 -11.75 -5.93 11.74
CA GLU A 73 -12.77 -6.84 12.26
C GLU A 73 -13.64 -6.20 13.36
N THR A 74 -13.16 -5.16 14.03
CA THR A 74 -13.95 -4.44 15.05
C THR A 74 -14.92 -3.40 14.48
N ASP A 75 -14.78 -3.05 13.20
CA ASP A 75 -15.60 -2.04 12.54
C ASP A 75 -16.57 -2.69 11.54
N PRO A 76 -17.90 -2.62 11.76
CA PRO A 76 -18.89 -3.26 10.90
C PRO A 76 -18.94 -2.68 9.47
N ASN A 77 -18.27 -1.57 9.21
CA ASN A 77 -18.16 -1.02 7.87
C ASN A 77 -17.15 -1.77 6.99
N TYR A 78 -16.39 -2.72 7.53
CA TYR A 78 -15.37 -3.45 6.79
C TYR A 78 -15.60 -4.96 6.82
N THR A 79 -15.24 -5.61 5.73
CA THR A 79 -15.06 -7.06 5.62
C THR A 79 -13.59 -7.31 5.30
N PRO A 80 -12.74 -7.58 6.32
CA PRO A 80 -11.34 -7.83 6.09
C PRO A 80 -11.12 -9.17 5.38
N LEU A 81 -10.18 -9.19 4.46
CA LEU A 81 -9.77 -10.35 3.68
C LEU A 81 -8.27 -10.53 3.78
N ARG A 82 -7.80 -11.75 3.58
CA ARG A 82 -6.37 -12.11 3.57
C ARG A 82 -5.94 -12.52 2.17
N SER A 83 -4.73 -12.15 1.75
CA SER A 83 -4.15 -12.65 0.49
C SER A 83 -3.90 -14.16 0.51
N ARG A 84 -3.70 -14.73 1.69
CA ARG A 84 -3.52 -16.16 1.96
C ARG A 84 -3.99 -16.52 3.36
N GLU A 85 -4.27 -17.80 3.59
CA GLU A 85 -4.81 -18.28 4.86
C GLU A 85 -3.96 -17.89 6.08
N ARG A 86 -2.63 -18.01 5.94
CA ARG A 86 -1.67 -17.68 7.00
C ARG A 86 -0.46 -16.96 6.39
N TYR A 87 0.05 -15.95 7.07
CA TYR A 87 1.19 -15.17 6.58
C TYR A 87 2.55 -15.84 6.80
N ASP A 88 2.61 -16.93 7.55
CA ASP A 88 3.82 -17.72 7.77
C ASP A 88 4.09 -18.77 6.68
N ILE A 89 3.23 -18.91 5.68
CA ILE A 89 3.44 -19.78 4.52
C ILE A 89 4.05 -19.01 3.34
N THR A 90 4.90 -19.71 2.59
CA THR A 90 5.48 -19.16 1.36
C THR A 90 4.39 -19.09 0.29
N ALA A 91 4.25 -17.93 -0.35
CA ALA A 91 3.40 -17.76 -1.52
C ALA A 91 4.07 -16.76 -2.48
N LYS A 92 4.15 -17.13 -3.75
CA LYS A 92 4.67 -16.24 -4.79
C LYS A 92 3.74 -15.03 -4.98
N PRO A 93 4.25 -13.88 -5.48
CA PRO A 93 3.41 -12.74 -5.80
C PRO A 93 2.21 -13.08 -6.69
N SER A 94 2.42 -13.89 -7.75
CA SER A 94 1.34 -14.33 -8.65
C SER A 94 0.27 -15.16 -7.93
N GLU A 95 0.66 -16.09 -7.06
CA GLU A 95 -0.27 -16.92 -6.27
C GLU A 95 -1.11 -16.05 -5.31
N ARG A 96 -0.47 -15.02 -4.71
CA ARG A 96 -1.18 -14.06 -3.87
C ARG A 96 -2.15 -13.20 -4.69
N ALA A 97 -1.71 -12.72 -5.87
CA ALA A 97 -2.56 -11.96 -6.77
C ALA A 97 -3.78 -12.76 -7.24
N GLU A 98 -3.62 -14.02 -7.62
CA GLU A 98 -4.73 -14.91 -7.98
C GLU A 98 -5.73 -15.09 -6.82
N SER A 99 -5.22 -15.33 -5.61
CA SER A 99 -6.05 -15.45 -4.41
C SER A 99 -6.82 -14.17 -4.09
N ILE A 100 -6.16 -13.01 -4.22
CA ILE A 100 -6.77 -11.69 -4.02
C ILE A 100 -7.87 -11.46 -5.05
N ASN A 101 -7.57 -11.68 -6.34
CA ASN A 101 -8.51 -11.46 -7.43
C ASN A 101 -9.75 -12.37 -7.32
N ALA A 102 -9.57 -13.63 -6.91
CA ALA A 102 -10.68 -14.54 -6.67
C ALA A 102 -11.63 -14.06 -5.56
N GLN A 103 -11.12 -13.31 -4.61
CA GLN A 103 -11.91 -12.73 -3.53
C GLN A 103 -12.59 -11.41 -3.91
N SER A 104 -12.21 -10.78 -5.03
CA SER A 104 -12.78 -9.52 -5.53
C SER A 104 -12.89 -8.42 -4.46
N PRO A 105 -11.79 -8.00 -3.81
CA PRO A 105 -11.81 -6.92 -2.85
C PRO A 105 -12.07 -5.57 -3.54
N GLN A 106 -12.63 -4.62 -2.81
CA GLN A 106 -12.75 -3.23 -3.26
C GLN A 106 -11.45 -2.44 -3.04
N LEU A 107 -10.66 -2.87 -2.06
CA LEU A 107 -9.37 -2.29 -1.74
C LEU A 107 -8.35 -3.37 -1.41
N LEU A 108 -7.14 -3.21 -1.93
CA LEU A 108 -5.97 -4.00 -1.58
C LEU A 108 -4.91 -3.12 -0.92
N LEU A 109 -4.38 -3.58 0.20
CA LEU A 109 -3.18 -3.01 0.82
C LEU A 109 -2.13 -4.10 0.99
N SER A 110 -1.04 -3.99 0.23
CA SER A 110 0.15 -4.83 0.38
C SER A 110 1.19 -4.14 1.26
N ILE A 111 1.70 -4.84 2.25
CA ILE A 111 2.59 -4.31 3.30
C ILE A 111 3.97 -4.91 3.12
N HIS A 112 4.98 -4.03 3.00
CA HIS A 112 6.39 -4.36 2.85
C HIS A 112 7.26 -3.49 3.75
N GLY A 113 8.49 -3.93 4.02
CA GLY A 113 9.46 -3.20 4.84
C GLY A 113 10.51 -2.45 4.03
N ASN A 114 10.63 -2.75 2.76
CA ASN A 114 11.69 -2.28 1.88
C ASN A 114 13.11 -2.49 2.42
N SER A 115 14.10 -2.35 1.57
CA SER A 115 15.50 -2.42 1.92
C SER A 115 16.28 -1.24 1.34
N ALA A 116 17.40 -0.93 1.96
CA ALA A 116 18.36 0.03 1.44
C ALA A 116 19.78 -0.52 1.62
N PRO A 117 20.75 -0.08 0.81
CA PRO A 117 22.14 -0.47 1.00
C PRO A 117 22.63 -0.20 2.42
N GLU A 118 23.58 -1.02 2.89
CA GLU A 118 24.22 -0.81 4.18
C GLU A 118 24.81 0.59 4.30
N GLY A 119 24.64 1.23 5.46
CA GLY A 119 25.06 2.61 5.69
C GLY A 119 24.09 3.67 5.13
N SER A 120 23.01 3.28 4.46
CA SER A 120 22.00 4.22 3.98
C SER A 120 21.24 4.87 5.14
N ALA A 121 21.02 6.19 5.04
CA ALA A 121 20.14 6.94 5.95
C ALA A 121 18.66 6.89 5.52
N ALA A 122 18.32 6.08 4.51
CA ALA A 122 16.95 5.98 4.02
C ALA A 122 16.03 5.41 5.10
N SER A 123 14.97 6.16 5.42
CA SER A 123 13.97 5.76 6.42
C SER A 123 12.66 6.51 6.14
N GLY A 124 11.56 5.95 6.60
CA GLY A 124 10.24 6.58 6.53
C GLY A 124 9.24 5.78 5.73
N PHE A 125 8.02 6.27 5.73
CA PHE A 125 6.88 5.68 5.06
C PHE A 125 6.82 6.10 3.59
N GLU A 126 6.44 5.17 2.73
CA GLU A 126 6.16 5.42 1.32
C GLU A 126 5.04 4.50 0.80
N CYS A 127 4.21 5.02 -0.08
CA CYS A 127 3.17 4.29 -0.79
C CYS A 127 3.47 4.25 -2.29
N TYR A 128 2.98 3.20 -2.93
CA TYR A 128 3.08 2.99 -4.37
C TYR A 128 1.69 2.70 -4.94
N PRO A 129 0.90 3.74 -5.29
CA PRO A 129 -0.37 3.56 -5.96
C PRO A 129 -0.18 3.10 -7.41
N SER A 130 -1.26 2.65 -8.03
CA SER A 130 -1.29 2.40 -9.47
C SER A 130 -0.82 3.63 -10.22
N VAL A 131 0.02 3.43 -11.23
CA VAL A 131 0.64 4.53 -11.98
C VAL A 131 -0.36 5.19 -12.94
N PRO A 132 -0.10 6.45 -13.37
CA PRO A 132 -0.89 7.11 -14.40
C PRO A 132 -1.09 6.24 -15.65
N GLY A 133 -2.30 6.28 -16.21
CA GLY A 133 -2.68 5.48 -17.38
C GLY A 133 -3.27 4.10 -17.05
N ARG A 134 -3.29 3.68 -15.78
CA ARG A 134 -3.96 2.46 -15.33
C ARG A 134 -5.42 2.72 -14.92
N THR A 135 -6.26 1.71 -15.04
CA THR A 135 -7.72 1.81 -14.81
C THR A 135 -8.08 2.41 -13.46
N TRP A 136 -7.39 2.01 -12.40
CA TRP A 136 -7.69 2.44 -11.02
C TRP A 136 -6.67 3.44 -10.47
N HIS A 137 -6.02 4.21 -11.35
CA HIS A 137 -5.00 5.16 -10.92
C HIS A 137 -5.55 6.21 -9.95
N GLN A 138 -6.68 6.85 -10.28
CA GLN A 138 -7.23 7.94 -9.48
C GLN A 138 -7.67 7.47 -8.09
N GLU A 139 -8.37 6.35 -8.01
CA GLU A 139 -8.82 5.75 -6.75
C GLU A 139 -7.63 5.32 -5.89
N SER A 140 -6.66 4.66 -6.51
CA SER A 140 -5.44 4.19 -5.84
C SER A 140 -4.60 5.36 -5.34
N TYR A 141 -4.45 6.41 -6.12
CA TYR A 141 -3.74 7.63 -5.73
C TYR A 141 -4.43 8.36 -4.58
N TYR A 142 -5.75 8.52 -4.65
CA TYR A 142 -6.54 9.10 -3.57
C TYR A 142 -6.37 8.33 -2.26
N PHE A 143 -6.47 7.00 -2.31
CA PHE A 143 -6.24 6.16 -1.15
C PHE A 143 -4.82 6.33 -0.58
N ALA A 144 -3.79 6.34 -1.44
CA ALA A 144 -2.40 6.56 -1.03
C ALA A 144 -2.20 7.92 -0.36
N GLN A 145 -2.87 9.00 -0.84
CA GLN A 145 -2.85 10.31 -0.20
C GLN A 145 -3.44 10.26 1.22
N GLN A 146 -4.62 9.65 1.38
CA GLN A 146 -5.27 9.53 2.69
C GLN A 146 -4.40 8.73 3.66
N LEU A 147 -3.83 7.62 3.20
CA LEU A 147 -2.93 6.79 4.01
C LEU A 147 -1.66 7.56 4.41
N SER A 148 -1.03 8.26 3.46
CA SER A 148 0.16 9.06 3.71
C SER A 148 -0.10 10.21 4.69
N GLN A 149 -1.22 10.90 4.54
CA GLN A 149 -1.63 11.96 5.49
C GLN A 149 -1.83 11.40 6.89
N GLY A 150 -2.53 10.26 7.02
CA GLY A 150 -2.71 9.57 8.29
C GLY A 150 -1.38 9.16 8.94
N MET A 151 -0.47 8.59 8.15
CA MET A 151 0.87 8.21 8.62
C MET A 151 1.69 9.42 9.05
N GLY A 152 1.65 10.51 8.27
CA GLY A 152 2.31 11.77 8.62
C GLY A 152 1.75 12.39 9.91
N ALA A 153 0.43 12.40 10.09
CA ALA A 153 -0.22 12.87 11.31
C ALA A 153 0.14 12.01 12.53
N ALA A 154 0.38 10.71 12.34
CA ALA A 154 0.89 9.80 13.36
C ALA A 154 2.41 9.95 13.62
N GLY A 155 3.09 10.90 12.98
CA GLY A 155 4.51 11.21 13.18
C GLY A 155 5.47 10.42 12.27
N ALA A 156 4.98 9.71 11.28
CA ALA A 156 5.86 9.05 10.32
C ALA A 156 6.56 10.08 9.43
N ARG A 157 7.87 9.87 9.18
CA ARG A 157 8.59 10.59 8.16
C ARG A 157 8.10 10.11 6.78
N LEU A 158 7.59 11.01 5.97
CA LEU A 158 7.13 10.68 4.62
C LEU A 158 8.29 10.78 3.61
N ARG A 159 8.41 9.80 2.73
CA ARG A 159 9.37 9.75 1.62
C ARG A 159 8.68 10.17 0.32
N GLY A 160 9.49 10.49 -0.70
CA GLY A 160 8.94 10.91 -1.97
C GLY A 160 8.14 12.21 -1.87
N HIS A 161 7.16 12.37 -2.72
CA HIS A 161 6.26 13.52 -2.68
C HIS A 161 5.08 13.22 -1.73
N GLY A 162 5.13 13.76 -0.51
CA GLY A 162 4.07 13.54 0.48
C GLY A 162 3.84 12.06 0.86
N GLY A 163 4.85 11.22 0.79
CA GLY A 163 4.74 9.79 1.07
C GLY A 163 4.40 8.93 -0.16
N ILE A 164 4.27 9.52 -1.34
CA ILE A 164 3.86 8.81 -2.55
C ILE A 164 4.99 8.76 -3.57
N ARG A 165 5.18 7.60 -4.18
CA ARG A 165 6.15 7.33 -5.25
C ARG A 165 5.55 6.36 -6.25
N TYR A 166 6.09 6.35 -7.46
CA TYR A 166 5.75 5.34 -8.47
C TYR A 166 6.93 4.40 -8.71
N ILE A 167 6.61 3.17 -9.05
CA ILE A 167 7.56 2.17 -9.49
C ILE A 167 7.31 1.89 -10.97
N TYR A 168 8.34 2.11 -11.77
CA TYR A 168 8.37 1.73 -13.19
C TYR A 168 9.51 0.77 -13.44
N TYR A 169 9.41 0.02 -14.52
CA TYR A 169 10.46 -0.83 -15.02
C TYR A 169 10.89 -0.37 -16.41
N GLN A 170 12.20 -0.34 -16.64
CA GLN A 170 12.80 -0.18 -17.96
C GLN A 170 13.60 -1.47 -18.20
N GLY A 171 13.04 -2.37 -19.00
CA GLY A 171 13.50 -3.75 -19.04
C GLY A 171 13.40 -4.40 -17.65
N GLU A 172 14.51 -4.88 -17.09
CA GLU A 172 14.57 -5.44 -15.73
C GLU A 172 14.91 -4.40 -14.65
N ALA A 173 15.31 -3.18 -15.06
CA ALA A 173 15.72 -2.14 -14.12
C ALA A 173 14.50 -1.47 -13.47
N LYS A 174 14.45 -1.54 -12.14
CA LYS A 174 13.44 -0.84 -11.33
C LYS A 174 13.78 0.64 -11.23
N GLN A 175 12.85 1.50 -11.60
CA GLN A 175 12.96 2.95 -11.43
C GLN A 175 11.94 3.44 -10.41
N LEU A 176 12.42 4.12 -9.37
CA LEU A 176 11.59 4.83 -8.42
C LEU A 176 11.46 6.28 -8.86
N VAL A 177 10.22 6.74 -9.02
CA VAL A 177 9.91 8.10 -9.48
C VAL A 177 9.06 8.79 -8.41
N GLU A 178 9.38 10.05 -8.12
CA GLU A 178 8.52 10.88 -7.30
C GLU A 178 7.14 11.01 -7.95
N SER A 179 6.10 11.11 -7.13
CA SER A 179 4.75 11.15 -7.69
C SER A 179 4.55 12.40 -8.52
N THR A 180 4.24 12.17 -9.80
CA THR A 180 3.60 13.16 -10.66
C THR A 180 2.30 12.54 -11.11
N TYR A 181 1.19 13.20 -10.84
CA TYR A 181 -0.14 12.63 -11.05
C TYR A 181 -0.42 12.18 -12.48
N THR A 182 0.19 12.82 -13.46
CA THR A 182 -0.12 12.62 -14.90
C THR A 182 1.01 12.00 -15.70
N GLU A 183 2.21 11.88 -15.17
CA GLU A 183 3.37 11.46 -15.95
C GLU A 183 3.43 9.94 -16.11
N VAL A 184 3.34 9.46 -17.35
CA VAL A 184 3.56 8.05 -17.70
C VAL A 184 5.02 7.85 -18.06
N ARG A 185 5.73 6.99 -17.35
CA ARG A 185 7.12 6.63 -17.60
C ARG A 185 7.32 5.12 -17.60
N GLY A 186 8.21 4.66 -18.48
CA GLY A 186 8.61 3.26 -18.53
C GLY A 186 7.63 2.36 -19.27
N GLU A 187 8.06 1.16 -19.52
CA GLU A 187 7.33 0.16 -20.30
C GLU A 187 6.35 -0.66 -19.43
N ARG A 188 6.68 -0.80 -18.16
CA ARG A 188 5.93 -1.63 -17.21
C ARG A 188 5.95 -1.01 -15.81
N SER A 189 4.82 -1.00 -15.17
CA SER A 189 4.69 -0.61 -13.77
C SER A 189 4.52 -1.82 -12.86
N PHE A 190 4.82 -1.64 -11.59
CA PHE A 190 4.55 -2.65 -10.58
C PHE A 190 3.09 -2.52 -10.10
N THR A 191 2.32 -3.58 -10.27
CA THR A 191 1.01 -3.77 -9.62
C THR A 191 0.87 -5.22 -9.24
N LEU A 192 0.48 -5.51 -8.01
CA LEU A 192 0.23 -6.85 -7.52
C LEU A 192 -0.93 -7.56 -8.26
N LEU A 193 -1.86 -6.77 -8.81
CA LEU A 193 -3.08 -7.29 -9.44
C LEU A 193 -2.93 -7.62 -10.93
N GLU A 194 -1.78 -7.41 -11.52
CA GLU A 194 -1.54 -7.55 -12.97
C GLU A 194 -0.54 -8.64 -13.33
N ASP A 195 0.02 -9.37 -12.38
CA ASP A 195 0.92 -10.50 -12.60
C ASP A 195 0.16 -11.78 -12.93
#